data_ba4ba7d752efb42bd9abf98abefcadf8
#
_entry.id   ba4ba7d752efb42bd9abf98abefcadf8
#
_cell.length_a   1.000
_cell.length_b   1.000
_cell.length_c   1.000
_cell.angle_alpha   90.00
_cell.angle_beta   90.00
_cell.angle_gamma   90.00
#
_symmetry.space_group_name_H-M   'P 1'
#
loop_
_entity.id
_entity.type
_entity.pdbx_description
1 polymer ?
#
loop_
_entity_poly.entity_id
_entity_poly.type
_entity_poly.pdbx_seq_one_letter_code
_entity_poly.pdbx_strand_id
1 'polypeptide(L)'
;AQIPNGSTAPNFTVVDINGQSHNLYNLLDQGKTVYLDFFATWCAPCWNYHQTHALADIWNEYGPPGTGEAYVISIESDPSTNVACITALPSCVGGTQGNWADGTPYPIADAATVAGNYQISYYPTIMMVCPADRKVYEVGQQSAGGLWAARSTTCPPLAVVTAIESVQNTTCYNSNTGDIDISIESGGTAPYTYNWSNGAHTQDLVNVPVGTYTCTVTCSQ
;
A
#
# COMPACT_ATOMS: atom_id res chain seq x y z
N ALA A 1 -19.18 -6.68 -14.72
CA ALA A 1 -18.68 -7.43 -13.55
C ALA A 1 -17.43 -6.74 -13.06
N GLN A 2 -17.26 -6.62 -11.76
CA GLN A 2 -16.05 -6.08 -11.15
C GLN A 2 -14.82 -6.91 -11.54
N ILE A 3 -13.64 -6.33 -11.43
CA ILE A 3 -12.39 -7.06 -11.63
C ILE A 3 -12.39 -8.32 -10.74
N PRO A 4 -12.09 -9.52 -11.29
CA PRO A 4 -12.15 -10.76 -10.52
C PRO A 4 -11.14 -10.79 -9.36
N ASN A 5 -11.53 -11.40 -8.24
CA ASN A 5 -10.61 -11.66 -7.12
C ASN A 5 -9.37 -12.43 -7.59
N GLY A 6 -8.21 -12.03 -7.12
CA GLY A 6 -6.93 -12.62 -7.52
C GLY A 6 -6.36 -12.05 -8.83
N SER A 7 -7.04 -11.08 -9.46
CA SER A 7 -6.45 -10.33 -10.58
C SER A 7 -5.34 -9.40 -10.09
N THR A 8 -4.42 -9.06 -10.99
CA THR A 8 -3.44 -8.00 -10.68
C THR A 8 -4.16 -6.66 -10.61
N ALA A 9 -4.00 -5.94 -9.51
CA ALA A 9 -4.61 -4.63 -9.31
C ALA A 9 -4.07 -3.62 -10.33
N PRO A 10 -4.93 -2.92 -11.09
CA PRO A 10 -4.48 -1.83 -11.95
C PRO A 10 -3.80 -0.74 -11.11
N ASN A 11 -2.57 -0.36 -11.50
CA ASN A 11 -1.89 0.74 -10.84
C ASN A 11 -2.59 2.07 -11.15
N PHE A 12 -2.56 2.98 -10.19
CA PHE A 12 -3.07 4.33 -10.36
C PHE A 12 -2.31 5.34 -9.50
N THR A 13 -2.45 6.60 -9.85
CA THR A 13 -2.06 7.73 -8.99
C THR A 13 -3.28 8.65 -8.86
N VAL A 14 -3.62 8.99 -7.63
CA VAL A 14 -4.68 9.94 -7.30
C VAL A 14 -4.14 11.08 -6.46
N VAL A 15 -4.77 12.23 -6.56
CA VAL A 15 -4.55 13.35 -5.66
C VAL A 15 -5.76 13.44 -4.73
N ASP A 16 -5.54 13.44 -3.43
CA ASP A 16 -6.62 13.56 -2.46
C ASP A 16 -7.12 15.01 -2.33
N ILE A 17 -8.21 15.17 -1.57
CA ILE A 17 -8.83 16.50 -1.33
C ILE A 17 -7.90 17.49 -0.62
N ASN A 18 -6.79 17.03 -0.04
CA ASN A 18 -5.76 17.85 0.61
C ASN A 18 -4.57 18.16 -0.32
N GLY A 19 -4.63 17.72 -1.59
CA GLY A 19 -3.59 17.94 -2.59
C GLY A 19 -2.40 16.98 -2.49
N GLN A 20 -2.49 15.91 -1.69
CA GLN A 20 -1.44 14.90 -1.58
C GLN A 20 -1.61 13.82 -2.66
N SER A 21 -0.49 13.41 -3.24
CA SER A 21 -0.46 12.39 -4.30
C SER A 21 -0.21 11.00 -3.71
N HIS A 22 -1.02 10.03 -4.12
CA HIS A 22 -0.96 8.64 -3.66
C HIS A 22 -0.87 7.72 -4.87
N ASN A 23 0.21 6.93 -4.96
CA ASN A 23 0.37 5.90 -5.99
C ASN A 23 0.24 4.51 -5.36
N LEU A 24 -0.65 3.68 -5.90
CA LEU A 24 -0.93 2.35 -5.36
C LEU A 24 0.32 1.48 -5.27
N TYR A 25 1.07 1.36 -6.36
CA TYR A 25 2.23 0.45 -6.39
C TYR A 25 3.34 0.93 -5.46
N ASN A 26 3.56 2.24 -5.33
CA ASN A 26 4.53 2.77 -4.37
C ASN A 26 4.17 2.43 -2.92
N LEU A 27 2.88 2.32 -2.60
CA LEU A 27 2.41 1.91 -1.26
C LEU A 27 2.61 0.40 -1.05
N LEU A 28 2.30 -0.41 -2.07
CA LEU A 28 2.52 -1.86 -2.04
C LEU A 28 4.01 -2.20 -1.91
N ASP A 29 4.89 -1.48 -2.62
CA ASP A 29 6.36 -1.66 -2.58
C ASP A 29 6.95 -1.32 -1.20
N GLN A 30 6.23 -0.53 -0.38
CA GLN A 30 6.53 -0.30 1.03
C GLN A 30 6.02 -1.43 1.95
N GLY A 31 5.46 -2.50 1.40
CA GLY A 31 4.90 -3.62 2.17
C GLY A 31 3.51 -3.37 2.74
N LYS A 32 2.84 -2.29 2.34
CA LYS A 32 1.53 -1.93 2.89
C LYS A 32 0.41 -2.66 2.16
N THR A 33 -0.50 -3.27 2.92
CA THR A 33 -1.79 -3.71 2.38
C THR A 33 -2.66 -2.48 2.13
N VAL A 34 -3.18 -2.32 0.91
CA VAL A 34 -3.99 -1.15 0.56
C VAL A 34 -5.46 -1.52 0.51
N TYR A 35 -6.28 -0.82 1.30
CA TYR A 35 -7.73 -0.90 1.25
C TYR A 35 -8.27 0.24 0.39
N LEU A 36 -9.05 -0.12 -0.62
CA LEU A 36 -9.71 0.79 -1.54
C LEU A 36 -11.21 0.77 -1.25
N ASP A 37 -11.76 1.92 -0.92
CA ASP A 37 -13.20 2.10 -0.71
C ASP A 37 -13.77 2.89 -1.91
N PHE A 38 -14.46 2.19 -2.78
CA PHE A 38 -15.16 2.81 -3.91
C PHE A 38 -16.58 3.18 -3.48
N PHE A 39 -16.85 4.47 -3.45
CA PHE A 39 -18.13 5.01 -3.00
C PHE A 39 -18.66 6.09 -3.96
N ALA A 40 -19.92 6.49 -3.76
CA ALA A 40 -20.48 7.69 -4.34
C ALA A 40 -21.03 8.57 -3.20
N THR A 41 -20.84 9.87 -3.28
CA THR A 41 -21.22 10.81 -2.22
C THR A 41 -22.72 10.77 -1.86
N TRP A 42 -23.58 10.46 -2.80
CA TRP A 42 -25.04 10.33 -2.62
C TRP A 42 -25.46 8.95 -2.09
N CYS A 43 -24.57 7.96 -2.04
CA CYS A 43 -24.86 6.58 -1.71
C CYS A 43 -25.13 6.41 -0.21
N ALA A 44 -26.37 6.17 0.19
CA ALA A 44 -26.73 5.97 1.59
C ALA A 44 -26.10 4.71 2.24
N PRO A 45 -26.02 3.52 1.58
CA PRO A 45 -25.29 2.39 2.14
C PRO A 45 -23.79 2.70 2.36
N CYS A 46 -23.16 3.48 1.47
CA CYS A 46 -21.78 3.91 1.63
C CYS A 46 -21.62 4.80 2.87
N TRP A 47 -22.54 5.76 3.04
CA TRP A 47 -22.55 6.64 4.21
C TRP A 47 -22.72 5.85 5.50
N ASN A 48 -23.64 4.88 5.53
CA ASN A 48 -23.83 4.02 6.67
C ASN A 48 -22.56 3.23 7.02
N TYR A 49 -21.84 2.72 6.03
CA TYR A 49 -20.57 2.03 6.26
C TYR A 49 -19.48 3.01 6.75
N HIS A 50 -19.38 4.17 6.13
CA HIS A 50 -18.47 5.24 6.57
C HIS A 50 -18.67 5.59 8.07
N GLN A 51 -19.92 5.71 8.52
CA GLN A 51 -20.26 5.99 9.92
C GLN A 51 -19.91 4.86 10.90
N THR A 52 -19.56 3.66 10.43
CA THR A 52 -19.03 2.60 11.31
C THR A 52 -17.60 2.87 11.75
N HIS A 53 -16.89 3.77 11.09
CA HIS A 53 -15.47 4.09 11.27
C HIS A 53 -14.51 2.91 11.04
N ALA A 54 -14.96 1.80 10.45
CA ALA A 54 -14.15 0.61 10.26
C ALA A 54 -12.84 0.89 9.50
N LEU A 55 -12.88 1.74 8.47
CA LEU A 55 -11.68 2.12 7.71
C LEU A 55 -10.81 3.13 8.47
N ALA A 56 -11.40 3.99 9.29
CA ALA A 56 -10.65 4.89 10.17
C ALA A 56 -9.90 4.10 11.25
N ASP A 57 -10.51 3.04 11.79
CA ASP A 57 -9.86 2.15 12.76
C ASP A 57 -8.70 1.38 12.11
N ILE A 58 -8.86 0.86 10.87
CA ILE A 58 -7.75 0.27 10.09
C ILE A 58 -6.61 1.27 9.92
N TRP A 59 -6.94 2.52 9.57
CA TRP A 59 -5.93 3.56 9.41
C TRP A 59 -5.19 3.88 10.70
N ASN A 60 -5.92 4.02 11.80
CA ASN A 60 -5.34 4.39 13.09
C ASN A 60 -4.50 3.27 13.69
N GLU A 61 -4.93 2.01 13.55
CA GLU A 61 -4.25 0.85 14.16
C GLU A 61 -3.11 0.33 13.27
N TYR A 62 -3.35 0.19 11.97
CA TYR A 62 -2.42 -0.46 11.03
C TYR A 62 -1.86 0.48 9.97
N GLY A 63 -2.39 1.69 9.84
CA GLY A 63 -1.91 2.71 8.91
C GLY A 63 -0.71 3.50 9.45
N PRO A 64 -0.37 4.64 8.79
CA PRO A 64 0.79 5.45 9.15
C PRO A 64 0.87 5.91 10.62
N PRO A 65 -0.25 6.19 11.33
CA PRO A 65 -0.18 6.52 12.75
C PRO A 65 0.10 5.32 13.65
N GLY A 66 -0.25 4.10 13.20
CA GLY A 66 -0.09 2.84 13.95
C GLY A 66 1.13 2.04 13.50
N THR A 67 0.91 0.78 13.09
CA THR A 67 2.03 -0.11 12.70
C THR A 67 2.64 0.20 11.32
N GLY A 68 1.93 0.95 10.47
CA GLY A 68 2.38 1.29 9.12
C GLY A 68 2.20 0.18 8.08
N GLU A 69 1.55 -0.94 8.44
CA GLU A 69 1.36 -2.12 7.57
C GLU A 69 0.17 -2.01 6.62
N ALA A 70 -0.70 -1.03 6.82
CA ALA A 70 -1.87 -0.79 5.98
C ALA A 70 -1.90 0.63 5.43
N TYR A 71 -2.71 0.83 4.41
CA TYR A 71 -3.06 2.12 3.87
C TYR A 71 -4.51 2.10 3.40
N VAL A 72 -5.24 3.20 3.56
CA VAL A 72 -6.63 3.34 3.11
C VAL A 72 -6.73 4.48 2.12
N ILE A 73 -7.45 4.27 1.03
CA ILE A 73 -7.80 5.33 0.08
C ILE A 73 -9.29 5.16 -0.25
N SER A 74 -10.10 6.16 0.11
CA SER A 74 -11.47 6.23 -0.37
C SER A 74 -11.52 6.99 -1.70
N ILE A 75 -12.26 6.44 -2.65
CA ILE A 75 -12.33 6.90 -4.04
C ILE A 75 -13.79 7.23 -4.35
N GLU A 76 -14.10 8.53 -4.45
CA GLU A 76 -15.36 8.96 -5.03
C GLU A 76 -15.37 8.56 -6.50
N SER A 77 -16.37 7.82 -6.90
CA SER A 77 -16.34 6.97 -8.09
C SER A 77 -17.40 7.35 -9.13
N ASP A 78 -18.33 8.26 -8.79
CA ASP A 78 -19.40 8.66 -9.69
C ASP A 78 -18.99 9.91 -10.53
N PRO A 79 -18.86 9.77 -11.86
CA PRO A 79 -18.44 10.89 -12.71
C PRO A 79 -19.48 12.01 -12.79
N SER A 80 -20.68 11.83 -12.24
CA SER A 80 -21.73 12.86 -12.19
C SER A 80 -21.64 13.75 -10.94
N THR A 81 -20.79 13.41 -9.97
CA THR A 81 -20.52 14.22 -8.78
C THR A 81 -19.24 15.04 -8.94
N ASN A 82 -19.01 15.97 -8.06
CA ASN A 82 -17.77 16.75 -8.02
C ASN A 82 -17.16 16.75 -6.61
N VAL A 83 -15.90 17.11 -6.52
CA VAL A 83 -15.12 17.12 -5.26
C VAL A 83 -15.82 17.92 -4.13
N ALA A 84 -16.63 18.93 -4.46
CA ALA A 84 -17.39 19.70 -3.47
C ALA A 84 -18.41 18.84 -2.71
N CYS A 85 -18.85 17.72 -3.28
CA CYS A 85 -19.77 16.78 -2.63
C CYS A 85 -19.09 15.99 -1.49
N ILE A 86 -17.80 15.77 -1.56
CA ILE A 86 -17.03 15.10 -0.50
C ILE A 86 -17.05 15.91 0.80
N THR A 87 -16.96 17.24 0.67
CA THR A 87 -16.94 18.16 1.82
C THR A 87 -18.30 18.85 2.07
N ALA A 88 -19.36 18.38 1.41
CA ALA A 88 -20.73 18.89 1.50
C ALA A 88 -20.84 20.41 1.28
N LEU A 89 -20.04 20.96 0.36
CA LEU A 89 -20.11 22.39 0.01
C LEU A 89 -21.37 22.71 -0.78
N PRO A 90 -21.86 23.98 -0.73
CA PRO A 90 -23.03 24.40 -1.52
C PRO A 90 -22.87 24.24 -3.03
N SER A 91 -21.62 24.14 -3.52
CA SER A 91 -21.29 23.90 -4.93
C SER A 91 -21.29 22.42 -5.34
N CYS A 92 -21.74 21.52 -4.45
CA CYS A 92 -21.90 20.10 -4.77
C CYS A 92 -22.88 19.89 -5.90
N VAL A 93 -22.46 19.13 -6.90
CA VAL A 93 -23.29 18.66 -8.03
C VAL A 93 -23.40 17.14 -7.93
N GLY A 94 -24.61 16.59 -8.08
CA GLY A 94 -24.88 15.15 -8.01
C GLY A 94 -25.36 14.67 -6.63
N GLY A 95 -25.19 15.47 -5.58
CA GLY A 95 -25.71 15.20 -4.23
C GLY A 95 -24.71 14.52 -3.28
N THR A 96 -24.99 14.64 -2.01
CA THR A 96 -24.17 14.04 -0.94
C THR A 96 -25.03 13.67 0.27
N GLN A 97 -24.62 12.65 1.03
CA GLN A 97 -25.23 12.26 2.30
C GLN A 97 -24.71 13.12 3.48
N GLY A 98 -23.54 13.74 3.32
CA GLY A 98 -22.93 14.56 4.37
C GLY A 98 -21.49 14.96 4.02
N ASN A 99 -20.77 15.44 5.02
CA ASN A 99 -19.34 15.76 4.90
C ASN A 99 -18.50 14.49 5.14
N TRP A 100 -18.03 13.87 4.06
CA TRP A 100 -17.22 12.65 4.08
C TRP A 100 -15.81 12.87 4.63
N ALA A 101 -15.32 14.10 4.60
CA ALA A 101 -14.01 14.46 5.11
C ALA A 101 -14.01 14.67 6.62
N ASP A 102 -15.17 14.90 7.24
CA ASP A 102 -15.26 15.18 8.67
C ASP A 102 -14.95 13.92 9.49
N GLY A 103 -13.92 13.99 10.32
CA GLY A 103 -13.45 12.86 11.12
C GLY A 103 -12.76 11.75 10.33
N THR A 104 -12.50 11.92 9.03
CA THR A 104 -11.80 10.93 8.19
C THR A 104 -10.31 11.17 8.20
N PRO A 105 -9.50 10.24 8.78
CA PRO A 105 -8.06 10.44 8.92
C PRO A 105 -7.23 9.99 7.70
N TYR A 106 -7.84 9.34 6.73
CA TYR A 106 -7.21 8.75 5.54
C TYR A 106 -7.55 9.53 4.26
N PRO A 107 -6.79 9.36 3.17
CA PRO A 107 -7.02 10.01 1.90
C PRO A 107 -8.39 9.73 1.29
N ILE A 108 -9.05 10.80 0.81
CA ILE A 108 -10.25 10.73 -0.03
C ILE A 108 -9.94 11.43 -1.35
N ALA A 109 -10.17 10.78 -2.46
CA ALA A 109 -9.95 11.31 -3.80
C ALA A 109 -11.22 11.24 -4.65
N ASP A 110 -11.44 12.26 -5.48
CA ASP A 110 -12.45 12.27 -6.55
C ASP A 110 -11.79 11.71 -7.82
N ALA A 111 -12.05 10.44 -8.14
CA ALA A 111 -11.31 9.72 -9.18
C ALA A 111 -12.12 8.60 -9.86
N ALA A 112 -13.24 8.95 -10.50
CA ALA A 112 -14.13 8.01 -11.19
C ALA A 112 -13.40 7.14 -12.25
N THR A 113 -12.31 7.62 -12.84
CA THR A 113 -11.51 6.84 -13.80
C THR A 113 -10.86 5.62 -13.16
N VAL A 114 -10.49 5.68 -11.89
CA VAL A 114 -9.95 4.53 -11.15
C VAL A 114 -11.03 3.47 -10.98
N ALA A 115 -12.24 3.86 -10.59
CA ALA A 115 -13.38 2.95 -10.51
C ALA A 115 -13.65 2.23 -11.84
N GLY A 116 -13.50 2.95 -12.97
CA GLY A 116 -13.59 2.36 -14.31
C GLY A 116 -12.53 1.27 -14.56
N ASN A 117 -11.28 1.50 -14.17
CA ASN A 117 -10.19 0.51 -14.30
C ASN A 117 -10.43 -0.75 -13.45
N TYR A 118 -11.07 -0.60 -12.29
CA TYR A 118 -11.47 -1.70 -11.40
C TYR A 118 -12.84 -2.29 -11.76
N GLN A 119 -13.48 -1.78 -12.82
CA GLN A 119 -14.79 -2.23 -13.31
C GLN A 119 -15.86 -2.20 -12.21
N ILE A 120 -15.84 -1.17 -11.35
CA ILE A 120 -16.79 -1.04 -10.25
C ILE A 120 -18.20 -0.92 -10.79
N SER A 121 -19.11 -1.77 -10.31
CA SER A 121 -20.48 -1.88 -10.80
C SER A 121 -21.56 -1.60 -9.74
N TYR A 122 -21.17 -1.42 -8.49
CA TYR A 122 -22.04 -1.04 -7.38
C TYR A 122 -21.27 -0.39 -6.24
N TYR A 123 -21.97 0.29 -5.34
CA TYR A 123 -21.43 0.98 -4.18
C TYR A 123 -22.13 0.56 -2.87
N PRO A 124 -21.41 0.52 -1.72
CA PRO A 124 -19.96 0.62 -1.65
C PRO A 124 -19.30 -0.69 -2.09
N THR A 125 -18.11 -0.58 -2.65
CA THR A 125 -17.23 -1.72 -2.93
C THR A 125 -15.93 -1.54 -2.17
N ILE A 126 -15.64 -2.45 -1.26
CA ILE A 126 -14.39 -2.43 -0.50
C ILE A 126 -13.47 -3.52 -1.05
N MET A 127 -12.32 -3.08 -1.55
CA MET A 127 -11.29 -3.96 -2.06
C MET A 127 -10.03 -3.88 -1.22
N MET A 128 -9.32 -4.99 -1.13
CA MET A 128 -8.01 -5.10 -0.52
C MET A 128 -6.99 -5.50 -1.58
N VAL A 129 -5.84 -4.81 -1.60
CA VAL A 129 -4.72 -5.15 -2.48
C VAL A 129 -3.55 -5.63 -1.64
N CYS A 130 -3.09 -6.85 -1.95
CA CYS A 130 -1.99 -7.48 -1.26
C CYS A 130 -0.63 -6.94 -1.72
N PRO A 131 0.31 -6.60 -0.82
CA PRO A 131 1.59 -6.04 -1.21
C PRO A 131 2.51 -7.07 -1.88
N ALA A 132 2.46 -8.33 -1.47
CA ALA A 132 3.41 -9.35 -1.92
C ALA A 132 3.24 -9.76 -3.40
N ASP A 133 2.02 -9.69 -3.94
CA ASP A 133 1.71 -10.18 -5.29
C ASP A 133 0.86 -9.20 -6.11
N ARG A 134 0.54 -8.04 -5.54
CA ARG A 134 -0.31 -7.00 -6.13
C ARG A 134 -1.69 -7.50 -6.56
N LYS A 135 -2.19 -8.57 -5.92
CA LYS A 135 -3.52 -9.11 -6.20
C LYS A 135 -4.60 -8.34 -5.45
N VAL A 136 -5.72 -8.13 -6.14
CA VAL A 136 -6.89 -7.46 -5.58
C VAL A 136 -7.99 -8.45 -5.22
N TYR A 137 -8.65 -8.19 -4.10
CA TYR A 137 -9.76 -8.99 -3.60
C TYR A 137 -10.87 -8.09 -3.07
N GLU A 138 -12.09 -8.35 -3.47
CA GLU A 138 -13.23 -7.71 -2.84
C GLU A 138 -13.45 -8.33 -1.46
N VAL A 139 -13.39 -7.51 -0.43
CA VAL A 139 -13.54 -7.94 0.98
C VAL A 139 -14.87 -7.51 1.58
N GLY A 140 -15.60 -6.62 0.92
CA GLY A 140 -16.92 -6.14 1.35
C GLY A 140 -16.89 -5.27 2.62
N GLN A 141 -18.09 -4.93 3.09
CA GLN A 141 -18.29 -4.07 4.26
C GLN A 141 -18.09 -4.88 5.54
N GLN A 142 -16.91 -4.83 6.12
CA GLN A 142 -16.55 -5.52 7.35
C GLN A 142 -16.13 -4.53 8.43
N SER A 143 -16.09 -4.98 9.69
CA SER A 143 -15.42 -4.26 10.77
C SER A 143 -13.90 -4.21 10.53
N ALA A 144 -13.20 -3.32 11.22
CA ALA A 144 -11.74 -3.25 11.14
C ALA A 144 -11.06 -4.59 11.41
N GLY A 145 -11.50 -5.30 12.47
CA GLY A 145 -10.98 -6.65 12.76
C GLY A 145 -11.26 -7.66 11.65
N GLY A 146 -12.41 -7.59 10.98
CA GLY A 146 -12.75 -8.44 9.84
C GLY A 146 -11.87 -8.16 8.62
N LEU A 147 -11.66 -6.88 8.29
CA LEU A 147 -10.75 -6.46 7.21
C LEU A 147 -9.31 -6.93 7.46
N TRP A 148 -8.83 -6.78 8.70
CA TRP A 148 -7.48 -7.22 9.07
C TRP A 148 -7.32 -8.75 9.03
N ALA A 149 -8.34 -9.48 9.50
CA ALA A 149 -8.37 -10.93 9.39
C ALA A 149 -8.38 -11.41 7.94
N ALA A 150 -9.11 -10.71 7.05
CA ALA A 150 -9.11 -11.01 5.61
C ALA A 150 -7.70 -10.89 5.00
N ARG A 151 -6.92 -9.88 5.39
CA ARG A 151 -5.51 -9.74 4.99
C ARG A 151 -4.70 -10.98 5.34
N SER A 152 -4.80 -11.42 6.59
CA SER A 152 -4.00 -12.54 7.12
C SER A 152 -4.32 -13.88 6.46
N THR A 153 -5.54 -14.04 5.94
CA THR A 153 -5.99 -15.28 5.29
C THR A 153 -5.84 -15.27 3.78
N THR A 154 -5.77 -14.09 3.16
CA THR A 154 -5.83 -13.92 1.70
C THR A 154 -4.49 -13.50 1.11
N CYS A 155 -3.80 -12.54 1.77
CA CYS A 155 -2.53 -12.04 1.25
C CYS A 155 -1.39 -13.03 1.58
N PRO A 156 -0.54 -13.36 0.58
CA PRO A 156 0.70 -14.06 0.86
C PRO A 156 1.55 -13.25 1.86
N PRO A 157 2.33 -13.92 2.71
CA PRO A 157 3.29 -13.21 3.54
C PRO A 157 4.27 -12.46 2.64
N LEU A 158 4.68 -11.28 3.09
CA LEU A 158 5.79 -10.58 2.44
C LEU A 158 7.01 -11.51 2.49
N ALA A 159 7.70 -11.61 1.36
CA ALA A 159 8.92 -12.40 1.30
C ALA A 159 9.96 -11.75 2.24
N VAL A 160 10.25 -12.42 3.34
CA VAL A 160 11.38 -12.07 4.18
C VAL A 160 12.62 -12.64 3.51
N VAL A 161 13.49 -11.78 3.01
CA VAL A 161 14.79 -12.21 2.52
C VAL A 161 15.66 -12.48 3.75
N THR A 162 15.98 -13.74 3.98
CA THR A 162 17.00 -14.12 4.96
C THR A 162 18.33 -14.25 4.23
N ALA A 163 19.29 -13.42 4.60
CA ALA A 163 20.64 -13.47 4.07
C ALA A 163 21.60 -13.92 5.17
N ILE A 164 22.53 -14.80 4.82
CA ILE A 164 23.70 -15.10 5.66
C ILE A 164 24.83 -14.18 5.20
N GLU A 165 25.46 -13.50 6.14
CA GLU A 165 26.69 -12.77 5.90
C GLU A 165 27.90 -13.57 6.41
N SER A 166 28.93 -13.65 5.57
CA SER A 166 30.26 -14.06 5.95
C SER A 166 31.19 -12.86 5.85
N VAL A 167 31.79 -12.48 6.98
CA VAL A 167 32.63 -11.28 7.05
C VAL A 167 34.07 -11.67 7.23
N GLN A 168 34.94 -11.31 6.32
CA GLN A 168 36.39 -11.35 6.49
C GLN A 168 36.91 -9.98 6.93
N ASN A 169 37.40 -9.92 8.14
CA ASN A 169 37.96 -8.68 8.70
C ASN A 169 39.26 -8.30 8.01
N THR A 170 39.56 -7.00 8.00
CA THR A 170 40.83 -6.47 7.52
C THR A 170 41.98 -7.01 8.33
N THR A 171 43.08 -7.40 7.68
CA THR A 171 44.25 -8.01 8.34
C THR A 171 45.17 -6.98 9.01
N CYS A 172 45.07 -5.71 8.65
CA CYS A 172 45.89 -4.61 9.19
C CYS A 172 45.09 -3.32 9.31
N TYR A 173 45.46 -2.46 10.24
CA TYR A 173 44.91 -1.13 10.38
C TYR A 173 45.09 -0.32 9.10
N ASN A 174 44.05 0.36 8.60
CA ASN A 174 43.97 1.07 7.32
C ASN A 174 44.17 0.22 6.06
N SER A 175 43.98 -1.09 6.11
CA SER A 175 43.94 -1.92 4.88
C SER A 175 42.49 -2.04 4.36
N ASN A 176 42.35 -1.99 3.03
CA ASN A 176 41.06 -2.24 2.35
C ASN A 176 41.04 -3.74 1.94
N THR A 177 41.05 -4.64 2.91
CA THR A 177 41.07 -6.09 2.67
C THR A 177 39.87 -6.80 3.32
N GLY A 178 38.86 -6.04 3.73
CA GLY A 178 37.62 -6.62 4.24
C GLY A 178 36.73 -7.08 3.09
N ASP A 179 36.13 -8.25 3.23
CA ASP A 179 35.16 -8.81 2.30
C ASP A 179 33.86 -9.15 3.06
N ILE A 180 32.74 -8.90 2.43
CA ILE A 180 31.39 -9.29 2.91
C ILE A 180 30.73 -10.08 1.80
N ASP A 181 30.39 -11.33 2.07
CA ASP A 181 29.68 -12.24 1.17
C ASP A 181 28.24 -12.39 1.68
N ILE A 182 27.26 -12.08 0.83
CA ILE A 182 25.84 -12.26 1.13
C ILE A 182 25.28 -13.37 0.24
N SER A 183 24.75 -14.40 0.87
CA SER A 183 23.94 -15.41 0.20
C SER A 183 22.49 -15.37 0.64
N ILE A 184 21.56 -15.43 -0.33
CA ILE A 184 20.13 -15.47 -0.05
C ILE A 184 19.74 -16.91 0.29
N GLU A 185 19.36 -17.15 1.54
CA GLU A 185 18.90 -18.47 1.99
C GLU A 185 17.45 -18.74 1.64
N SER A 186 16.59 -17.73 1.77
CA SER A 186 15.16 -17.88 1.53
C SER A 186 14.49 -16.53 1.30
N GLY A 187 13.30 -16.58 0.72
CA GLY A 187 12.45 -15.42 0.52
C GLY A 187 12.70 -14.69 -0.80
N GLY A 188 11.63 -14.08 -1.30
CA GLY A 188 11.63 -13.35 -2.56
C GLY A 188 11.78 -14.23 -3.81
N THR A 189 11.71 -13.58 -4.96
CA THR A 189 11.92 -14.19 -6.28
C THR A 189 13.06 -13.46 -6.99
N ALA A 190 14.00 -14.20 -7.56
CA ALA A 190 15.06 -13.61 -8.38
C ALA A 190 14.47 -12.90 -9.64
N PRO A 191 15.12 -11.85 -10.19
CA PRO A 191 16.41 -11.34 -9.79
C PRO A 191 16.37 -10.49 -8.51
N TYR A 192 17.45 -10.56 -7.71
CA TYR A 192 17.65 -9.70 -6.57
C TYR A 192 18.50 -8.50 -6.95
N THR A 193 18.23 -7.36 -6.33
CA THR A 193 19.05 -6.15 -6.42
C THR A 193 19.56 -5.80 -5.04
N TYR A 194 20.78 -5.26 -4.98
CA TYR A 194 21.49 -4.96 -3.75
C TYR A 194 21.80 -3.47 -3.71
N ASN A 195 21.63 -2.85 -2.55
CA ASN A 195 21.95 -1.44 -2.35
C ASN A 195 22.67 -1.27 -1.00
N TRP A 196 23.99 -1.08 -1.06
CA TRP A 196 24.83 -0.93 0.10
C TRP A 196 24.94 0.52 0.59
N SER A 197 25.17 0.70 1.87
CA SER A 197 25.37 2.01 2.48
C SER A 197 26.56 2.79 1.93
N ASN A 198 27.53 2.13 1.28
CA ASN A 198 28.66 2.75 0.59
C ASN A 198 28.39 3.05 -0.89
N GLY A 199 27.15 2.81 -1.38
CA GLY A 199 26.73 3.06 -2.75
C GLY A 199 27.03 1.93 -3.74
N ALA A 200 27.56 0.79 -3.30
CA ALA A 200 27.73 -0.39 -4.16
C ALA A 200 26.37 -1.07 -4.43
N HIS A 201 26.28 -1.74 -5.60
CA HIS A 201 25.09 -2.49 -6.04
C HIS A 201 25.40 -3.96 -6.35
N THR A 202 26.58 -4.43 -6.00
CA THR A 202 26.98 -5.84 -6.13
C THR A 202 26.37 -6.67 -4.99
N GLN A 203 26.23 -7.99 -5.19
CA GLN A 203 25.80 -8.88 -4.14
C GLN A 203 26.77 -8.81 -2.94
N ASP A 204 28.05 -8.92 -3.23
CA ASP A 204 29.11 -8.95 -2.24
C ASP A 204 29.92 -7.64 -2.27
N LEU A 205 30.56 -7.34 -1.16
CA LEU A 205 31.58 -6.30 -1.06
C LEU A 205 32.95 -6.95 -0.93
N VAL A 206 33.90 -6.47 -1.72
CA VAL A 206 35.29 -6.91 -1.68
C VAL A 206 36.23 -5.73 -1.52
N ASN A 207 37.35 -5.94 -0.81
CA ASN A 207 38.37 -4.94 -0.59
C ASN A 207 37.84 -3.64 0.04
N VAL A 208 36.96 -3.76 1.01
CA VAL A 208 36.38 -2.60 1.73
C VAL A 208 37.21 -2.26 2.97
N PRO A 209 37.31 -0.96 3.34
CA PRO A 209 37.94 -0.55 4.58
C PRO A 209 37.15 -0.99 5.81
N VAL A 210 37.76 -0.89 6.98
CA VAL A 210 37.06 -1.08 8.25
C VAL A 210 35.88 -0.13 8.36
N GLY A 211 34.68 -0.65 8.66
CA GLY A 211 33.46 0.14 8.75
C GLY A 211 32.24 -0.74 9.02
N THR A 212 31.09 -0.09 9.18
CA THR A 212 29.78 -0.74 9.23
C THR A 212 29.10 -0.56 7.90
N TYR A 213 28.69 -1.67 7.30
CA TYR A 213 28.01 -1.71 6.02
C TYR A 213 26.62 -2.30 6.20
N THR A 214 25.61 -1.68 5.61
CA THR A 214 24.25 -2.20 5.54
C THR A 214 23.87 -2.42 4.09
N CYS A 215 23.24 -3.56 3.80
CA CYS A 215 22.72 -3.88 2.48
C CYS A 215 21.20 -3.96 2.53
N THR A 216 20.53 -3.28 1.60
CA THR A 216 19.11 -3.50 1.30
C THR A 216 19.01 -4.42 0.10
N VAL A 217 18.40 -5.59 0.29
CA VAL A 217 18.15 -6.54 -0.79
C VAL A 217 16.70 -6.41 -1.22
N THR A 218 16.47 -6.24 -2.52
CA THR A 218 15.14 -6.18 -3.13
C THR A 218 15.00 -7.31 -4.13
N CYS A 219 13.90 -8.04 -4.08
CA CYS A 219 13.57 -9.08 -5.06
C CYS A 219 12.63 -8.54 -6.14
N SER A 220 12.59 -9.21 -7.29
CA SER A 220 11.49 -9.02 -8.23
C SER A 220 10.21 -9.61 -7.65
N GLN A 221 9.13 -8.88 -7.77
CA GLN A 221 7.79 -9.36 -7.41
C GLN A 221 7.14 -10.12 -8.57
#